data_5040dc925543a267b618d2c86a3ceb47
#
_entry.id   5040dc925543a267b618d2c86a3ceb47
#
_cell.length_a   1.000
_cell.length_b   1.000
_cell.length_c   1.000
_cell.angle_alpha   90.00
_cell.angle_beta   90.00
_cell.angle_gamma   90.00
#
_symmetry.space_group_name_H-M   'P 1'
#
loop_
_entity.id
_entity.type
_entity.pdbx_description
1 polymer ?
#
loop_
_entity_poly.entity_id
_entity_poly.type
_entity_poly.pdbx_seq_one_letter_code
_entity_poly.pdbx_strand_id
1 'polypeptide(L)'
;MRRKKVVSLIMTASLAFSMLTGCGNSADSSKPASTDSASEESSTDSTDSADGEIKEFTAFFATPATTEINEDNEIQQIIAEKVGAKVKETWLTGQTDKEAIGTLIASGEYPDFIEGGSGTPQLIDAGALVPLDDYLDDYPNIKALFTEEEWDKLRQDDGKIYFIPQFSTIKGEEKACAHNDEAFWIQTRVLKWAGYPKVETLDEYFQLIEDYNAANPTMEDGTENIPYTILCEDWRYFCLENAPQFLDGYPNDGSVIVNPETLKVVDYNTTPTAKRYFQKLNEEYKKGVVDPESFTQTYDEYIAKLSTGRVLGMVDQWWDFAYSAGDSIKQQGLDSKGCAYVPLPITIDKGIKNQWHNSGGVLNVSSGLAVTTSCQDVEGALQFVNDLLDQDIHDLRFWGVEGVDYEVLDNGEFYRNKEQTTAAADAAYKSSHLCPYSYFPQYNGTSDDGINATKPENQPSMFYETLNDEVKATFDAYGAKTYVDMLGSSEAPGSWYPMWSYSNSLTTDTAGGTAWLKMGEVKHEYLPKVVMADDFEASWGEYMSVYSECKPEDFLAEMQGELDKRMEQAAKFNN
;
A
#
# COMPACT_ATOMS: atom_id res chain seq x y z
N MET A 1 22.00 -36.30 41.02
CA MET A 1 21.29 -36.23 42.32
C MET A 1 20.58 -34.89 42.45
N ARG A 2 19.33 -34.98 42.87
CA ARG A 2 18.36 -33.90 43.24
C ARG A 2 17.71 -33.08 42.15
N ARG A 3 16.52 -33.57 41.73
CA ARG A 3 15.39 -32.84 41.13
C ARG A 3 14.84 -31.81 42.12
N LYS A 4 14.51 -30.62 41.68
CA LYS A 4 13.53 -29.73 42.34
C LYS A 4 12.37 -29.48 41.41
N LYS A 5 11.19 -29.92 41.83
CA LYS A 5 9.87 -29.61 41.27
C LYS A 5 9.49 -28.19 41.73
N VAL A 6 8.95 -27.37 40.84
CA VAL A 6 8.21 -26.16 41.21
C VAL A 6 6.75 -26.37 40.81
N VAL A 7 5.89 -26.17 41.77
CA VAL A 7 4.45 -26.39 41.74
C VAL A 7 3.79 -25.11 41.18
N SER A 8 2.90 -25.29 40.21
CA SER A 8 2.04 -24.26 39.65
C SER A 8 0.82 -24.06 40.54
N LEU A 9 0.54 -22.84 40.97
CA LEU A 9 -0.64 -22.47 41.75
C LEU A 9 -1.65 -21.81 40.81
N ILE A 10 -2.77 -22.49 40.58
CA ILE A 10 -3.93 -21.97 39.86
C ILE A 10 -4.81 -21.26 40.91
N MET A 11 -5.11 -19.99 40.64
CA MET A 11 -6.11 -19.24 41.43
C MET A 11 -7.32 -18.95 40.52
N THR A 12 -8.38 -19.70 40.78
CA THR A 12 -9.73 -19.48 40.26
C THR A 12 -10.43 -18.44 41.16
N ALA A 13 -10.93 -17.38 40.62
CA ALA A 13 -11.86 -16.47 41.30
C ALA A 13 -13.18 -16.40 40.53
N SER A 14 -14.19 -17.03 41.14
CA SER A 14 -15.59 -16.94 40.76
C SER A 14 -16.18 -15.66 41.34
N LEU A 15 -16.94 -14.89 40.58
CA LEU A 15 -17.81 -13.84 41.10
C LEU A 15 -19.22 -14.00 40.55
N ALA A 16 -20.14 -14.00 41.51
CA ALA A 16 -21.54 -14.33 41.37
C ALA A 16 -22.39 -13.13 40.97
N PHE A 17 -23.48 -13.46 40.30
CA PHE A 17 -24.67 -12.67 40.00
C PHE A 17 -25.30 -11.97 41.20
N SER A 18 -25.83 -10.77 40.98
CA SER A 18 -27.01 -10.29 41.73
C SER A 18 -27.89 -9.44 40.81
N MET A 19 -29.04 -10.01 40.50
CA MET A 19 -30.22 -9.32 39.98
C MET A 19 -30.88 -8.49 41.09
N LEU A 20 -31.39 -7.30 40.71
CA LEU A 20 -32.47 -6.66 41.46
C LEU A 20 -33.42 -5.96 40.47
N THR A 21 -34.61 -6.49 40.45
CA THR A 21 -35.84 -5.97 39.81
C THR A 21 -36.41 -4.81 40.62
N GLY A 22 -36.99 -3.84 39.93
CA GLY A 22 -37.84 -2.80 40.56
C GLY A 22 -38.77 -2.15 39.54
N CYS A 23 -40.01 -2.59 39.54
CA CYS A 23 -41.16 -1.99 38.85
C CYS A 23 -41.64 -0.73 39.54
N GLY A 24 -42.28 0.17 38.77
CA GLY A 24 -43.12 1.24 39.33
C GLY A 24 -43.62 2.28 38.32
N ASN A 25 -44.73 2.19 37.99
CA ASN A 25 -45.89 2.53 37.16
C ASN A 25 -46.44 3.96 37.33
N SER A 26 -47.16 4.41 36.29
CA SER A 26 -48.35 5.32 36.21
C SER A 26 -48.09 6.79 35.89
N ALA A 27 -48.41 7.19 34.67
CA ALA A 27 -49.68 7.81 34.18
C ALA A 27 -50.00 9.21 34.75
N ASP A 28 -50.24 10.24 33.96
CA ASP A 28 -51.50 10.60 33.33
C ASP A 28 -51.40 11.96 32.59
N SER A 29 -52.02 12.01 31.44
CA SER A 29 -52.80 12.99 30.71
C SER A 29 -52.64 14.52 30.93
N SER A 30 -52.50 15.27 29.83
CA SER A 30 -53.61 16.05 29.24
C SER A 30 -53.17 17.00 28.14
N LYS A 31 -53.82 16.88 26.96
CA LYS A 31 -53.99 17.94 25.95
C LYS A 31 -55.16 18.86 26.39
N PRO A 32 -55.33 20.10 25.90
CA PRO A 32 -55.73 20.31 24.50
C PRO A 32 -55.35 21.65 23.80
N ALA A 33 -55.46 21.55 22.47
CA ALA A 33 -56.10 22.39 21.45
C ALA A 33 -55.63 23.81 21.10
N SER A 34 -55.18 23.90 19.86
CA SER A 34 -55.53 24.77 18.72
C SER A 34 -55.65 26.29 18.86
N THR A 35 -55.00 27.01 17.93
CA THR A 35 -55.70 27.88 16.95
C THR A 35 -54.76 28.30 15.80
N ASP A 36 -55.34 28.32 14.61
CA ASP A 36 -54.85 28.78 13.30
C ASP A 36 -54.34 30.23 13.29
N SER A 37 -53.39 30.52 12.41
CA SER A 37 -53.53 31.56 11.37
C SER A 37 -52.36 31.55 10.37
N ALA A 38 -52.77 31.82 9.13
CA ALA A 38 -52.10 31.62 7.86
C ALA A 38 -51.04 32.67 7.51
N SER A 39 -50.21 32.22 6.53
CA SER A 39 -49.57 32.91 5.40
C SER A 39 -48.48 33.94 5.63
N GLU A 40 -47.30 33.65 5.06
CA GLU A 40 -46.76 34.33 3.87
C GLU A 40 -45.52 33.59 3.35
N GLU A 41 -45.53 33.37 2.03
CA GLU A 41 -44.44 32.76 1.28
C GLU A 41 -43.18 33.61 1.30
N SER A 42 -42.05 32.98 1.60
CA SER A 42 -40.72 33.47 1.17
C SER A 42 -39.87 32.26 0.82
N SER A 43 -39.62 32.14 -0.46
CA SER A 43 -38.70 31.18 -1.04
C SER A 43 -37.30 31.36 -0.48
N THR A 44 -36.79 30.40 0.25
CA THR A 44 -35.38 30.19 0.50
C THR A 44 -35.03 28.76 0.18
N ASP A 45 -33.98 28.69 -0.59
CA ASP A 45 -33.29 27.51 -1.02
C ASP A 45 -33.17 26.48 0.11
N SER A 46 -33.76 25.33 -0.04
CA SER A 46 -33.72 24.25 0.93
C SER A 46 -32.54 23.37 0.63
N THR A 47 -31.42 23.57 1.33
CA THR A 47 -30.52 22.46 1.61
C THR A 47 -31.29 21.51 2.53
N ASP A 48 -31.72 20.42 1.97
CA ASP A 48 -32.40 19.32 2.68
C ASP A 48 -31.36 18.62 3.55
N SER A 49 -31.26 18.99 4.82
CA SER A 49 -30.60 18.16 5.82
C SER A 49 -31.52 17.00 6.12
N ALA A 50 -31.21 15.83 5.58
CA ALA A 50 -31.87 14.59 5.89
C ALA A 50 -31.74 14.30 7.40
N ASP A 51 -32.84 14.40 8.12
CA ASP A 51 -33.00 13.93 9.51
C ASP A 51 -33.14 12.38 9.47
N GLY A 52 -32.12 11.70 8.88
CA GLY A 52 -32.05 10.26 8.72
C GLY A 52 -30.97 9.69 9.67
N GLU A 53 -31.28 8.54 10.25
CA GLU A 53 -30.29 7.77 11.04
C GLU A 53 -29.06 7.47 10.17
N ILE A 54 -27.85 7.84 10.65
CA ILE A 54 -26.58 7.54 9.95
C ILE A 54 -26.44 6.02 9.85
N LYS A 55 -26.30 5.53 8.63
CA LYS A 55 -26.12 4.12 8.35
C LYS A 55 -24.68 3.68 8.68
N GLU A 56 -24.51 2.56 9.34
CA GLU A 56 -23.20 1.97 9.59
C GLU A 56 -23.01 0.70 8.76
N PHE A 57 -22.01 0.70 7.89
CA PHE A 57 -21.51 -0.48 7.17
C PHE A 57 -20.30 -1.07 7.88
N THR A 58 -19.99 -2.31 7.57
CA THR A 58 -18.81 -3.02 8.05
C THR A 58 -17.86 -3.30 6.90
N ALA A 59 -16.54 -3.24 7.16
CA ALA A 59 -15.52 -3.58 6.18
C ALA A 59 -14.44 -4.48 6.79
N PHE A 60 -13.88 -5.36 5.96
CA PHE A 60 -12.68 -6.11 6.27
C PHE A 60 -11.65 -5.93 5.16
N PHE A 61 -10.42 -5.62 5.55
CA PHE A 61 -9.28 -5.48 4.65
C PHE A 61 -8.24 -6.55 4.97
N ALA A 62 -7.86 -7.35 3.97
CA ALA A 62 -6.92 -8.46 4.11
C ALA A 62 -5.45 -7.98 4.17
N THR A 63 -5.21 -6.91 4.90
CA THR A 63 -3.91 -6.31 5.17
C THR A 63 -3.89 -5.72 6.58
N PRO A 64 -2.73 -5.65 7.26
CA PRO A 64 -2.60 -4.94 8.53
C PRO A 64 -2.92 -3.44 8.40
N ALA A 65 -3.58 -2.90 9.42
CA ALA A 65 -3.83 -1.46 9.48
C ALA A 65 -2.53 -0.66 9.65
N THR A 66 -2.39 0.43 8.90
CA THR A 66 -1.35 1.44 9.17
C THR A 66 -1.77 2.37 10.31
N THR A 67 -3.07 2.65 10.42
CA THR A 67 -3.68 3.40 11.52
C THR A 67 -5.13 2.94 11.66
N GLU A 68 -5.52 2.53 12.87
CA GLU A 68 -6.92 2.26 13.18
C GLU A 68 -7.60 3.56 13.60
N ILE A 69 -8.77 3.86 13.01
CA ILE A 69 -9.59 5.02 13.38
C ILE A 69 -10.49 4.68 14.58
N ASN A 70 -10.57 5.62 15.52
CA ASN A 70 -11.42 5.47 16.70
C ASN A 70 -12.91 5.63 16.33
N GLU A 71 -13.80 5.06 17.14
CA GLU A 71 -15.26 5.17 16.95
C GLU A 71 -15.78 6.63 17.02
N ASP A 72 -15.05 7.53 17.67
CA ASP A 72 -15.33 8.95 17.82
C ASP A 72 -14.48 9.86 16.92
N ASN A 73 -13.89 9.29 15.84
CA ASN A 73 -13.06 10.05 14.90
C ASN A 73 -13.83 11.23 14.29
N GLU A 74 -13.22 12.43 14.38
CA GLU A 74 -13.91 13.68 14.05
C GLU A 74 -14.25 13.80 12.55
N ILE A 75 -13.29 13.55 11.65
CA ILE A 75 -13.55 13.63 10.20
C ILE A 75 -14.49 12.52 9.75
N GLN A 76 -14.45 11.33 10.35
CA GLN A 76 -15.42 10.28 10.07
C GLN A 76 -16.85 10.75 10.38
N GLN A 77 -17.07 11.46 11.50
CA GLN A 77 -18.38 12.00 11.84
C GLN A 77 -18.82 13.09 10.83
N ILE A 78 -17.90 13.98 10.44
CA ILE A 78 -18.19 15.01 9.42
C ILE A 78 -18.61 14.37 8.08
N ILE A 79 -17.87 13.36 7.64
CA ILE A 79 -18.22 12.61 6.42
C ILE A 79 -19.59 11.94 6.60
N ALA A 80 -19.80 11.25 7.72
CA ALA A 80 -21.06 10.56 8.00
C ALA A 80 -22.29 11.50 7.99
N GLU A 81 -22.16 12.70 8.54
CA GLU A 81 -23.21 13.73 8.49
C GLU A 81 -23.48 14.21 7.06
N LYS A 82 -22.47 14.29 6.20
CA LYS A 82 -22.61 14.73 4.81
C LYS A 82 -23.21 13.67 3.90
N VAL A 83 -22.78 12.41 4.04
CA VAL A 83 -23.16 11.31 3.12
C VAL A 83 -24.20 10.36 3.71
N GLY A 84 -24.60 10.54 4.97
CA GLY A 84 -25.60 9.71 5.64
C GLY A 84 -25.13 8.31 6.03
N ALA A 85 -23.84 8.01 5.92
CA ALA A 85 -23.28 6.70 6.24
C ALA A 85 -21.84 6.79 6.74
N LYS A 86 -21.42 5.75 7.49
CA LYS A 86 -20.04 5.53 7.92
C LYS A 86 -19.69 4.06 7.85
N VAL A 87 -18.39 3.73 7.99
CA VAL A 87 -17.91 2.35 7.94
C VAL A 87 -17.11 2.03 9.19
N LYS A 88 -17.40 0.86 9.77
CA LYS A 88 -16.55 0.24 10.78
C LYS A 88 -15.55 -0.68 10.09
N GLU A 89 -14.28 -0.27 10.08
CA GLU A 89 -13.19 -1.01 9.44
C GLU A 89 -12.63 -2.09 10.39
N THR A 90 -12.31 -3.24 9.83
CA THR A 90 -11.55 -4.31 10.49
C THR A 90 -10.39 -4.73 9.59
N TRP A 91 -9.27 -5.11 10.19
CA TRP A 91 -8.00 -5.32 9.52
C TRP A 91 -7.43 -6.69 9.82
N LEU A 92 -6.57 -7.16 8.93
CA LEU A 92 -5.87 -8.43 9.10
C LEU A 92 -4.97 -8.38 10.34
N THR A 93 -5.03 -9.42 11.17
CA THR A 93 -4.18 -9.58 12.35
C THR A 93 -3.78 -11.04 12.56
N GLY A 94 -2.48 -11.31 12.68
CA GLY A 94 -1.93 -12.58 13.14
C GLY A 94 -2.13 -13.80 12.25
N GLN A 95 -2.48 -13.61 10.97
CA GLN A 95 -2.67 -14.67 9.97
C GLN A 95 -2.43 -14.09 8.56
N THR A 96 -2.29 -14.95 7.56
CA THR A 96 -2.19 -14.52 6.16
C THR A 96 -3.56 -14.11 5.61
N ASP A 97 -3.56 -13.32 4.54
CA ASP A 97 -4.79 -12.91 3.84
C ASP A 97 -5.62 -14.13 3.39
N LYS A 98 -4.98 -15.13 2.78
CA LYS A 98 -5.66 -16.37 2.34
C LYS A 98 -6.28 -17.16 3.49
N GLU A 99 -5.63 -17.21 4.65
CA GLU A 99 -6.17 -17.89 5.84
C GLU A 99 -7.38 -17.13 6.39
N ALA A 100 -7.31 -15.80 6.45
CA ALA A 100 -8.42 -14.96 6.87
C ALA A 100 -9.63 -15.10 5.95
N ILE A 101 -9.40 -14.99 4.64
CA ILE A 101 -10.45 -15.16 3.62
C ILE A 101 -11.04 -16.57 3.66
N GLY A 102 -10.19 -17.61 3.77
CA GLY A 102 -10.67 -18.99 3.92
C GLY A 102 -11.56 -19.19 5.16
N THR A 103 -11.25 -18.49 6.26
CA THR A 103 -12.08 -18.52 7.48
C THR A 103 -13.44 -17.84 7.26
N LEU A 104 -13.47 -16.67 6.60
CA LEU A 104 -14.71 -15.97 6.26
C LEU A 104 -15.59 -16.82 5.33
N ILE A 105 -15.01 -17.42 4.29
CA ILE A 105 -15.72 -18.33 3.38
C ILE A 105 -16.32 -19.53 4.15
N ALA A 106 -15.54 -20.12 5.06
CA ALA A 106 -16.02 -21.26 5.85
C ALA A 106 -17.16 -20.90 6.82
N SER A 107 -17.21 -19.65 7.30
CA SER A 107 -18.32 -19.17 8.15
C SER A 107 -19.56 -18.85 7.32
N GLY A 108 -19.42 -18.44 6.08
CA GLY A 108 -20.50 -17.93 5.22
C GLY A 108 -21.06 -16.58 5.68
N GLU A 109 -20.37 -15.90 6.62
CA GLU A 109 -20.73 -14.57 7.13
C GLU A 109 -19.65 -13.58 6.71
N TYR A 110 -20.02 -12.58 5.91
CA TYR A 110 -19.10 -11.58 5.38
C TYR A 110 -19.50 -10.17 5.89
N PRO A 111 -18.53 -9.25 6.06
CA PRO A 111 -18.85 -7.82 6.22
C PRO A 111 -19.51 -7.27 4.95
N ASP A 112 -20.04 -6.05 4.99
CA ASP A 112 -20.67 -5.41 3.83
C ASP A 112 -19.66 -5.15 2.71
N PHE A 113 -18.45 -4.66 3.06
CA PHE A 113 -17.34 -4.46 2.16
C PHE A 113 -16.19 -5.41 2.48
N ILE A 114 -15.50 -5.86 1.46
CA ILE A 114 -14.30 -6.68 1.61
C ILE A 114 -13.24 -6.33 0.56
N GLU A 115 -11.99 -6.26 1.01
CA GLU A 115 -10.82 -6.33 0.13
C GLU A 115 -10.06 -7.60 0.51
N GLY A 116 -9.96 -8.53 -0.42
CA GLY A 116 -9.52 -9.90 -0.13
C GLY A 116 -8.03 -10.16 -0.34
N GLY A 117 -7.26 -9.16 -0.80
CA GLY A 117 -5.87 -9.37 -1.17
C GLY A 117 -5.70 -10.52 -2.16
N SER A 118 -4.72 -11.38 -1.92
CA SER A 118 -4.50 -12.58 -2.73
C SER A 118 -5.56 -13.68 -2.53
N GLY A 119 -6.48 -13.50 -1.58
CA GLY A 119 -7.66 -14.35 -1.38
C GLY A 119 -8.89 -13.95 -2.22
N THR A 120 -8.82 -12.85 -2.99
CA THR A 120 -9.96 -12.38 -3.82
C THR A 120 -10.49 -13.44 -4.79
N PRO A 121 -9.67 -14.23 -5.51
CA PRO A 121 -10.18 -15.30 -6.37
C PRO A 121 -11.04 -16.32 -5.59
N GLN A 122 -10.67 -16.65 -4.35
CA GLN A 122 -11.45 -17.58 -3.51
C GLN A 122 -12.82 -17.00 -3.15
N LEU A 123 -12.94 -15.69 -2.93
CA LEU A 123 -14.23 -15.02 -2.69
C LEU A 123 -15.12 -15.07 -3.93
N ILE A 124 -14.56 -14.87 -5.12
CA ILE A 124 -15.27 -14.96 -6.40
C ILE A 124 -15.79 -16.39 -6.60
N ASP A 125 -14.93 -17.40 -6.45
CA ASP A 125 -15.28 -18.81 -6.58
C ASP A 125 -16.35 -19.25 -5.58
N ALA A 126 -16.31 -18.72 -4.36
CA ALA A 126 -17.32 -18.97 -3.33
C ALA A 126 -18.66 -18.26 -3.59
N GLY A 127 -18.74 -17.38 -4.60
CA GLY A 127 -19.93 -16.57 -4.86
C GLY A 127 -20.22 -15.57 -3.74
N ALA A 128 -19.18 -15.09 -3.05
CA ALA A 128 -19.29 -14.19 -1.91
C ALA A 128 -19.46 -12.72 -2.31
N LEU A 129 -19.17 -12.36 -3.57
CA LEU A 129 -19.14 -10.98 -4.05
C LEU A 129 -20.33 -10.66 -4.95
N VAL A 130 -20.78 -9.42 -4.90
CA VAL A 130 -21.87 -8.90 -5.76
C VAL A 130 -21.26 -8.47 -7.11
N PRO A 131 -21.78 -8.94 -8.26
CA PRO A 131 -21.41 -8.41 -9.56
C PRO A 131 -21.82 -6.94 -9.69
N LEU A 132 -20.92 -6.08 -10.18
CA LEU A 132 -21.12 -4.64 -10.25
C LEU A 132 -21.75 -4.16 -11.56
N ASP A 133 -21.80 -5.01 -12.60
CA ASP A 133 -22.21 -4.63 -13.96
C ASP A 133 -23.57 -3.92 -14.03
N ASP A 134 -24.54 -4.37 -13.23
CA ASP A 134 -25.89 -3.81 -13.21
C ASP A 134 -26.01 -2.50 -12.42
N TYR A 135 -24.94 -2.09 -11.73
CA TYR A 135 -24.91 -0.92 -10.84
C TYR A 135 -24.07 0.24 -11.36
N LEU A 136 -22.97 -0.02 -12.09
CA LEU A 136 -21.97 1.00 -12.43
C LEU A 136 -22.54 2.24 -13.12
N ASP A 137 -23.60 2.10 -13.92
CA ASP A 137 -24.21 3.23 -14.63
C ASP A 137 -24.94 4.21 -13.70
N ASP A 138 -25.35 3.75 -12.51
CA ASP A 138 -26.06 4.57 -11.52
C ASP A 138 -25.11 5.35 -10.59
N TYR A 139 -23.79 5.00 -10.60
CA TYR A 139 -22.77 5.60 -9.73
C TYR A 139 -21.68 6.30 -10.56
N PRO A 140 -21.90 7.55 -10.99
CA PRO A 140 -21.05 8.22 -11.97
C PRO A 140 -19.61 8.44 -11.50
N ASN A 141 -19.36 8.68 -10.20
CA ASN A 141 -17.99 8.87 -9.69
C ASN A 141 -17.22 7.54 -9.68
N ILE A 142 -17.88 6.43 -9.33
CA ILE A 142 -17.28 5.10 -9.44
C ILE A 142 -16.96 4.80 -10.90
N LYS A 143 -17.94 5.01 -11.79
CA LYS A 143 -17.76 4.74 -13.22
C LYS A 143 -16.63 5.57 -13.84
N ALA A 144 -16.45 6.80 -13.40
CA ALA A 144 -15.43 7.72 -13.88
C ALA A 144 -14.00 7.39 -13.41
N LEU A 145 -13.82 6.44 -12.47
CA LEU A 145 -12.48 6.03 -12.02
C LEU A 145 -11.65 5.41 -13.14
N PHE A 146 -12.30 4.71 -14.06
CA PHE A 146 -11.63 3.95 -15.10
C PHE A 146 -12.27 4.19 -16.48
N THR A 147 -11.44 4.11 -17.50
CA THR A 147 -11.89 4.09 -18.90
C THR A 147 -12.65 2.79 -19.21
N GLU A 148 -13.41 2.79 -20.29
CA GLU A 148 -14.11 1.57 -20.76
C GLU A 148 -13.13 0.39 -20.98
N GLU A 149 -11.90 0.69 -21.47
CA GLU A 149 -10.83 -0.32 -21.63
C GLU A 149 -10.40 -0.89 -20.29
N GLU A 150 -10.21 -0.05 -19.27
CA GLU A 150 -9.79 -0.47 -17.94
C GLU A 150 -10.89 -1.27 -17.24
N TRP A 151 -12.16 -0.85 -17.35
CA TRP A 151 -13.29 -1.64 -16.87
C TRP A 151 -13.40 -3.00 -17.56
N ASP A 152 -13.10 -3.08 -18.86
CA ASP A 152 -13.08 -4.37 -19.59
C ASP A 152 -11.96 -5.30 -19.08
N LYS A 153 -10.80 -4.74 -18.71
CA LYS A 153 -9.69 -5.51 -18.08
C LYS A 153 -10.02 -6.08 -16.71
N LEU A 154 -10.97 -5.49 -15.98
CA LEU A 154 -11.41 -5.96 -14.65
C LEU A 154 -12.40 -7.14 -14.73
N ARG A 155 -12.90 -7.47 -15.93
CA ARG A 155 -13.81 -8.60 -16.11
C ARG A 155 -13.11 -9.90 -15.81
N GLN A 156 -13.72 -10.67 -14.92
CA GLN A 156 -13.29 -12.02 -14.60
C GLN A 156 -13.68 -13.02 -15.70
N ASP A 157 -13.29 -14.28 -15.58
CA ASP A 157 -13.53 -15.31 -16.60
C ASP A 157 -15.01 -15.52 -16.94
N ASP A 158 -15.92 -15.22 -16.02
CA ASP A 158 -17.37 -15.26 -16.25
C ASP A 158 -17.92 -14.01 -16.93
N GLY A 159 -17.05 -13.06 -17.28
CA GLY A 159 -17.36 -11.79 -17.94
C GLY A 159 -17.89 -10.69 -17.02
N LYS A 160 -17.87 -10.87 -15.69
CA LYS A 160 -18.40 -9.91 -14.72
C LYS A 160 -17.29 -9.16 -13.97
N ILE A 161 -17.63 -8.00 -13.44
CA ILE A 161 -16.79 -7.16 -12.58
C ILE A 161 -17.27 -7.33 -11.13
N TYR A 162 -16.35 -7.62 -10.20
CA TYR A 162 -16.69 -7.90 -8.80
C TYR A 162 -16.07 -6.92 -7.81
N PHE A 163 -15.09 -6.14 -8.20
CA PHE A 163 -14.38 -5.21 -7.31
C PHE A 163 -13.94 -3.94 -8.02
N ILE A 164 -13.64 -2.92 -7.24
CA ILE A 164 -13.17 -1.61 -7.67
C ILE A 164 -11.75 -1.44 -7.14
N PRO A 165 -10.70 -1.40 -8.00
CA PRO A 165 -9.34 -1.10 -7.58
C PRO A 165 -9.25 0.25 -6.86
N GLN A 166 -8.52 0.31 -5.74
CA GLN A 166 -8.54 1.48 -4.86
C GLN A 166 -7.55 2.57 -5.25
N PHE A 167 -6.40 2.21 -5.85
CA PHE A 167 -5.22 3.09 -5.93
C PHE A 167 -4.80 3.45 -7.36
N SER A 168 -5.51 2.95 -8.36
CA SER A 168 -5.05 2.96 -9.76
C SER A 168 -5.34 4.24 -10.52
N THR A 169 -6.20 5.10 -10.01
CA THR A 169 -6.74 6.24 -10.77
C THR A 169 -5.87 7.48 -10.64
N ILE A 170 -5.55 8.11 -11.77
CA ILE A 170 -5.00 9.46 -11.86
C ILE A 170 -6.08 10.39 -12.40
N LYS A 171 -6.49 11.38 -11.62
CA LYS A 171 -7.45 12.41 -12.02
C LYS A 171 -6.68 13.64 -12.55
N GLY A 172 -7.05 14.12 -13.72
CA GLY A 172 -6.40 15.28 -14.32
C GLY A 172 -4.92 15.04 -14.67
N GLU A 173 -4.05 15.97 -14.28
CA GLU A 173 -2.60 15.86 -14.48
C GLU A 173 -1.96 15.13 -13.30
N GLU A 174 -1.06 14.18 -13.59
CA GLU A 174 -0.29 13.52 -12.55
C GLU A 174 0.62 14.52 -11.83
N LYS A 175 0.55 14.52 -10.50
CA LYS A 175 1.45 15.28 -9.63
C LYS A 175 2.18 14.29 -8.72
N ALA A 176 3.35 13.83 -9.17
CA ALA A 176 4.18 12.87 -8.47
C ALA A 176 5.39 13.56 -7.84
N CYS A 177 5.25 14.05 -6.62
CA CYS A 177 6.37 14.55 -5.82
C CYS A 177 7.00 13.42 -5.01
N ALA A 178 6.18 12.58 -4.40
CA ALA A 178 6.61 11.38 -3.72
C ALA A 178 6.72 10.21 -4.71
N HIS A 179 7.77 9.42 -4.56
CA HIS A 179 7.87 8.12 -5.21
C HIS A 179 7.24 7.09 -4.27
N ASN A 180 6.04 6.64 -4.59
CA ASN A 180 5.31 5.72 -3.72
C ASN A 180 5.65 4.25 -3.97
N ASP A 181 6.48 3.97 -4.97
CA ASP A 181 6.85 2.63 -5.40
C ASP A 181 8.15 2.12 -4.77
N GLU A 182 8.66 1.01 -5.27
CA GLU A 182 9.87 0.35 -4.82
C GLU A 182 11.12 1.10 -5.26
N ALA A 183 12.11 1.19 -4.38
CA ALA A 183 13.43 1.71 -4.69
C ALA A 183 14.52 1.15 -3.75
N PHE A 184 15.78 1.35 -4.12
CA PHE A 184 16.89 1.28 -3.18
C PHE A 184 16.92 2.58 -2.36
N TRP A 185 16.50 2.48 -1.11
CA TRP A 185 16.47 3.60 -0.16
C TRP A 185 17.77 3.66 0.62
N ILE A 186 18.26 4.88 0.87
CA ILE A 186 19.45 5.12 1.69
C ILE A 186 19.24 6.34 2.59
N GLN A 187 19.81 6.32 3.78
CA GLN A 187 19.74 7.47 4.68
C GLN A 187 20.59 8.63 4.17
N THR A 188 20.07 9.86 4.28
CA THR A 188 20.74 11.08 3.83
C THR A 188 22.09 11.30 4.52
N ARG A 189 22.27 10.86 5.79
CA ARG A 189 23.55 10.95 6.51
C ARG A 189 24.68 10.14 5.84
N VAL A 190 24.34 9.04 5.17
CA VAL A 190 25.31 8.21 4.44
C VAL A 190 25.82 8.96 3.22
N LEU A 191 24.92 9.53 2.43
CA LEU A 191 25.26 10.34 1.26
C LEU A 191 26.04 11.59 1.63
N LYS A 192 25.63 12.29 2.69
CA LYS A 192 26.29 13.49 3.21
C LYS A 192 27.73 13.21 3.67
N TRP A 193 27.93 12.11 4.42
CA TRP A 193 29.26 11.71 4.90
C TRP A 193 30.24 11.49 3.74
N ALA A 194 29.76 10.89 2.65
CA ALA A 194 30.57 10.62 1.47
C ALA A 194 30.68 11.82 0.50
N GLY A 195 30.06 12.97 0.82
CA GLY A 195 30.10 14.16 -0.02
C GLY A 195 29.17 14.07 -1.26
N TYR A 196 28.07 13.36 -1.13
CA TYR A 196 27.03 13.17 -2.16
C TYR A 196 27.57 12.56 -3.46
N PRO A 197 28.16 11.35 -3.41
CA PRO A 197 28.67 10.71 -4.60
C PRO A 197 27.55 10.31 -5.56
N LYS A 198 27.85 10.27 -6.85
CA LYS A 198 26.97 9.64 -7.82
C LYS A 198 26.99 8.13 -7.61
N VAL A 199 25.87 7.54 -7.21
CA VAL A 199 25.71 6.10 -6.98
C VAL A 199 24.77 5.56 -8.06
N GLU A 200 25.26 4.69 -8.93
CA GLU A 200 24.54 4.23 -10.12
C GLU A 200 24.37 2.71 -10.15
N THR A 201 25.21 1.98 -9.39
CA THR A 201 25.21 0.52 -9.44
C THR A 201 25.02 -0.12 -8.07
N LEU A 202 24.55 -1.37 -8.09
CA LEU A 202 24.42 -2.20 -6.90
C LEU A 202 25.72 -2.29 -6.10
N ASP A 203 26.86 -2.45 -6.78
CA ASP A 203 28.17 -2.51 -6.14
C ASP A 203 28.55 -1.19 -5.45
N GLU A 204 28.29 -0.05 -6.10
CA GLU A 204 28.55 1.27 -5.51
C GLU A 204 27.64 1.54 -4.30
N TYR A 205 26.40 1.07 -4.34
CA TYR A 205 25.45 1.21 -3.24
C TYR A 205 25.94 0.47 -1.98
N PHE A 206 26.28 -0.80 -2.10
CA PHE A 206 26.75 -1.59 -0.96
C PHE A 206 28.13 -1.12 -0.48
N GLN A 207 29.04 -0.76 -1.39
CA GLN A 207 30.36 -0.21 -1.00
C GLN A 207 30.18 1.07 -0.15
N LEU A 208 29.26 1.95 -0.53
CA LEU A 208 28.98 3.17 0.23
C LEU A 208 28.46 2.86 1.64
N ILE A 209 27.55 1.90 1.78
CA ILE A 209 27.01 1.46 3.08
C ILE A 209 28.11 0.84 3.94
N GLU A 210 28.96 -0.02 3.35
CA GLU A 210 30.09 -0.64 4.04
C GLU A 210 31.06 0.42 4.58
N ASP A 211 31.50 1.34 3.72
CA ASP A 211 32.46 2.39 4.08
C ASP A 211 31.91 3.30 5.19
N TYR A 212 30.62 3.69 5.07
CA TYR A 212 29.97 4.48 6.09
C TYR A 212 29.90 3.74 7.42
N ASN A 213 29.44 2.49 7.44
CA ASN A 213 29.28 1.71 8.66
C ASN A 213 30.63 1.40 9.33
N ALA A 214 31.68 1.16 8.54
CA ALA A 214 33.03 0.98 9.07
C ALA A 214 33.57 2.24 9.78
N ALA A 215 33.25 3.42 9.26
CA ALA A 215 33.64 4.71 9.83
C ALA A 215 32.72 5.15 10.98
N ASN A 216 31.45 4.79 10.93
CA ASN A 216 30.39 5.21 11.85
C ASN A 216 29.55 4.00 12.28
N PRO A 217 30.08 3.07 13.09
CA PRO A 217 29.40 1.81 13.39
C PRO A 217 28.15 1.97 14.30
N THR A 218 28.02 3.11 14.97
CA THR A 218 26.96 3.35 15.94
C THR A 218 26.23 4.66 15.70
N MET A 219 25.02 4.73 16.20
CA MET A 219 24.29 5.98 16.42
C MET A 219 24.98 6.84 17.49
N GLU A 220 24.55 8.10 17.66
CA GLU A 220 25.08 9.01 18.68
C GLU A 220 24.93 8.49 20.12
N ASP A 221 23.90 7.68 20.38
CA ASP A 221 23.63 7.07 21.69
C ASP A 221 24.48 5.79 21.95
N GLY A 222 25.30 5.40 21.00
CA GLY A 222 26.16 4.22 21.05
C GLY A 222 25.48 2.92 20.58
N THR A 223 24.22 2.97 20.13
CA THR A 223 23.53 1.81 19.56
C THR A 223 24.08 1.48 18.18
N GLU A 224 24.33 0.20 17.89
CA GLU A 224 24.89 -0.23 16.60
C GLU A 224 23.94 0.04 15.44
N ASN A 225 24.47 0.51 14.31
CA ASN A 225 23.73 0.62 13.07
C ASN A 225 23.39 -0.79 12.53
N ILE A 226 22.35 -0.85 11.71
CA ILE A 226 21.99 -2.00 10.87
C ILE A 226 22.28 -1.57 9.43
N PRO A 227 23.37 -2.06 8.79
CA PRO A 227 23.76 -1.51 7.49
C PRO A 227 22.71 -1.73 6.41
N TYR A 228 22.11 -2.94 6.34
CA TYR A 228 21.07 -3.27 5.38
C TYR A 228 20.14 -4.35 5.94
N THR A 229 18.85 -4.16 5.82
CA THR A 229 17.85 -5.16 6.22
C THR A 229 16.87 -5.43 5.09
N ILE A 230 16.23 -6.60 5.09
CA ILE A 230 15.28 -7.06 4.06
C ILE A 230 14.04 -7.58 4.78
N LEU A 231 12.85 -7.19 4.31
CA LEU A 231 11.59 -7.78 4.75
C LEU A 231 11.27 -8.99 3.87
N CYS A 232 11.01 -10.15 4.52
CA CYS A 232 10.71 -11.41 3.83
C CYS A 232 9.48 -12.10 4.42
N GLU A 233 8.52 -11.34 4.96
CA GLU A 233 7.31 -11.88 5.54
C GLU A 233 6.15 -11.88 4.54
N ASP A 234 5.54 -13.05 4.36
CA ASP A 234 4.34 -13.24 3.56
C ASP A 234 4.46 -12.64 2.13
N TRP A 235 3.43 -11.97 1.64
CA TRP A 235 3.40 -11.35 0.31
C TRP A 235 4.46 -10.22 0.12
N ARG A 236 5.00 -9.67 1.21
CA ARG A 236 6.09 -8.66 1.19
C ARG A 236 7.45 -9.21 0.76
N TYR A 237 7.48 -10.45 0.34
CA TYR A 237 8.70 -11.09 -0.17
C TYR A 237 9.31 -10.37 -1.39
N PHE A 238 8.54 -9.51 -2.03
CA PHE A 238 8.99 -8.63 -3.12
C PHE A 238 10.22 -7.79 -2.74
N CYS A 239 10.39 -7.40 -1.47
CA CYS A 239 11.58 -6.69 -1.00
C CYS A 239 12.89 -7.48 -1.20
N LEU A 240 12.83 -8.79 -1.31
CA LEU A 240 13.98 -9.63 -1.64
C LEU A 240 14.07 -9.94 -3.12
N GLU A 241 12.95 -10.26 -3.77
CA GLU A 241 12.99 -10.93 -5.08
C GLU A 241 12.80 -10.02 -6.29
N ASN A 242 12.22 -8.81 -6.13
CA ASN A 242 11.91 -7.94 -7.27
C ASN A 242 13.13 -7.17 -7.82
N ALA A 243 14.13 -6.89 -6.99
CA ALA A 243 15.26 -6.06 -7.39
C ALA A 243 15.93 -6.45 -8.72
N PRO A 244 16.10 -7.73 -9.11
CA PRO A 244 16.74 -8.10 -10.37
C PRO A 244 16.09 -7.47 -11.61
N GLN A 245 14.76 -7.32 -11.67
CA GLN A 245 14.09 -6.72 -12.83
C GLN A 245 14.42 -5.23 -12.97
N PHE A 246 14.42 -4.48 -11.87
CA PHE A 246 14.79 -3.06 -11.85
C PHE A 246 16.27 -2.86 -12.18
N LEU A 247 17.13 -3.72 -11.64
CA LEU A 247 18.56 -3.67 -11.91
C LEU A 247 18.88 -3.87 -13.39
N ASP A 248 18.02 -4.60 -14.12
CA ASP A 248 18.07 -4.74 -15.58
C ASP A 248 17.37 -3.60 -16.34
N GLY A 249 16.83 -2.60 -15.64
CA GLY A 249 16.17 -1.44 -16.25
C GLY A 249 14.74 -1.70 -16.74
N TYR A 250 14.03 -2.62 -16.11
CA TYR A 250 12.60 -2.86 -16.38
C TYR A 250 11.71 -2.27 -15.29
N PRO A 251 10.44 -1.95 -15.61
CA PRO A 251 9.50 -1.43 -14.62
C PRO A 251 9.14 -2.48 -13.58
N ASN A 252 8.63 -2.02 -12.43
CA ASN A 252 8.16 -2.90 -11.35
C ASN A 252 7.02 -3.80 -11.84
N ASP A 253 7.30 -5.07 -12.02
CA ASP A 253 6.27 -6.04 -12.33
C ASP A 253 6.14 -7.13 -11.24
N GLY A 254 7.25 -7.65 -10.73
CA GLY A 254 7.23 -8.68 -9.67
C GLY A 254 6.83 -10.09 -10.14
N SER A 255 6.47 -10.25 -11.42
CA SER A 255 6.11 -11.55 -11.99
C SER A 255 6.95 -11.94 -13.19
N VAL A 256 7.00 -11.09 -14.21
CA VAL A 256 7.77 -11.31 -15.44
C VAL A 256 8.37 -10.00 -15.95
N ILE A 257 9.47 -10.10 -16.69
CA ILE A 257 9.91 -9.01 -17.57
C ILE A 257 9.17 -9.14 -18.90
N VAL A 258 8.63 -8.03 -19.41
CA VAL A 258 8.15 -7.94 -20.79
C VAL A 258 9.18 -7.19 -21.63
N ASN A 259 9.74 -7.85 -22.63
CA ASN A 259 10.63 -7.20 -23.57
C ASN A 259 9.80 -6.27 -24.50
N PRO A 260 10.04 -4.94 -24.47
CA PRO A 260 9.17 -3.99 -25.17
C PRO A 260 9.29 -4.05 -26.71
N GLU A 261 10.41 -4.59 -27.24
CA GLU A 261 10.64 -4.70 -28.68
C GLU A 261 9.99 -5.95 -29.29
N THR A 262 10.01 -7.08 -28.53
CA THR A 262 9.55 -8.37 -29.02
C THR A 262 8.20 -8.78 -28.47
N LEU A 263 7.69 -8.09 -27.46
CA LEU A 263 6.48 -8.45 -26.69
C LEU A 263 6.54 -9.90 -26.22
N LYS A 264 7.69 -10.28 -25.63
CA LYS A 264 7.89 -11.61 -25.04
C LYS A 264 8.12 -11.49 -23.56
N VAL A 265 7.47 -12.36 -22.81
CA VAL A 265 7.68 -12.52 -21.37
C VAL A 265 8.99 -13.27 -21.10
N VAL A 266 9.69 -12.82 -20.06
CA VAL A 266 10.96 -13.42 -19.61
C VAL A 266 10.91 -13.60 -18.10
N ASP A 267 11.39 -14.75 -17.63
CA ASP A 267 11.55 -15.03 -16.20
C ASP A 267 12.79 -14.32 -15.66
N TYR A 268 12.60 -13.26 -14.87
CA TYR A 268 13.71 -12.50 -14.27
C TYR A 268 14.43 -13.27 -13.16
N ASN A 269 13.81 -14.30 -12.55
CA ASN A 269 14.43 -15.06 -11.45
C ASN A 269 15.62 -15.92 -11.89
N THR A 270 15.77 -16.15 -13.17
CA THR A 270 16.81 -17.01 -13.76
C THR A 270 17.84 -16.24 -14.58
N THR A 271 17.74 -14.91 -14.64
CA THR A 271 18.65 -14.06 -15.41
C THR A 271 20.06 -14.00 -14.79
N PRO A 272 21.09 -13.66 -15.58
CA PRO A 272 22.42 -13.37 -15.03
C PRO A 272 22.38 -12.27 -13.96
N THR A 273 21.49 -11.30 -14.08
CA THR A 273 21.33 -10.23 -13.09
C THR A 273 20.78 -10.75 -11.78
N ALA A 274 19.79 -11.64 -11.79
CA ALA A 274 19.33 -12.30 -10.58
C ALA A 274 20.46 -13.02 -9.86
N LYS A 275 21.28 -13.80 -10.59
CA LYS A 275 22.45 -14.46 -9.99
C LYS A 275 23.45 -13.47 -9.38
N ARG A 276 23.76 -12.36 -10.08
CA ARG A 276 24.66 -11.31 -9.58
C ARG A 276 24.12 -10.63 -8.34
N TYR A 277 22.81 -10.33 -8.32
CA TYR A 277 22.15 -9.72 -7.18
C TYR A 277 22.21 -10.62 -5.93
N PHE A 278 21.82 -11.88 -6.03
CA PHE A 278 21.87 -12.80 -4.91
C PHE A 278 23.29 -13.15 -4.48
N GLN A 279 24.24 -13.18 -5.41
CA GLN A 279 25.67 -13.30 -5.09
C GLN A 279 26.16 -12.09 -4.29
N LYS A 280 25.77 -10.87 -4.69
CA LYS A 280 26.08 -9.65 -3.93
C LYS A 280 25.50 -9.72 -2.52
N LEU A 281 24.24 -10.09 -2.36
CA LEU A 281 23.62 -10.24 -1.03
C LEU A 281 24.35 -11.31 -0.18
N ASN A 282 24.79 -12.41 -0.77
CA ASN A 282 25.59 -13.44 -0.06
C ASN A 282 26.93 -12.88 0.40
N GLU A 283 27.62 -12.11 -0.44
CA GLU A 283 28.88 -11.45 -0.08
C GLU A 283 28.67 -10.48 1.08
N GLU A 284 27.62 -9.67 1.02
CA GLU A 284 27.28 -8.69 2.06
C GLU A 284 26.80 -9.34 3.36
N TYR A 285 26.09 -10.46 3.28
CA TYR A 285 25.71 -11.26 4.45
C TYR A 285 26.95 -11.81 5.17
N LYS A 286 27.91 -12.34 4.43
CA LYS A 286 29.19 -12.84 4.99
C LYS A 286 30.03 -11.75 5.65
N LYS A 287 29.91 -10.51 5.18
CA LYS A 287 30.57 -9.34 5.79
C LYS A 287 29.80 -8.81 7.01
N GLY A 288 28.58 -9.29 7.28
CA GLY A 288 27.69 -8.78 8.33
C GLY A 288 27.02 -7.45 7.97
N VAL A 289 26.92 -7.13 6.68
CA VAL A 289 26.21 -5.95 6.17
C VAL A 289 24.71 -6.22 6.10
N VAL A 290 24.30 -7.39 5.60
CA VAL A 290 22.90 -7.82 5.61
C VAL A 290 22.55 -8.29 7.02
N ASP A 291 21.49 -7.74 7.59
CA ASP A 291 20.93 -8.11 8.88
C ASP A 291 20.55 -9.60 8.89
N PRO A 292 21.11 -10.41 9.82
CA PRO A 292 20.82 -11.84 9.87
C PRO A 292 19.35 -12.15 10.20
N GLU A 293 18.61 -11.22 10.80
CA GLU A 293 17.19 -11.38 11.11
C GLU A 293 16.27 -11.09 9.90
N SER A 294 16.81 -10.60 8.79
CA SER A 294 16.06 -10.26 7.55
C SER A 294 15.11 -11.37 7.08
N PHE A 295 15.50 -12.64 7.27
CA PHE A 295 14.74 -13.79 6.78
C PHE A 295 13.79 -14.40 7.80
N THR A 296 13.66 -13.80 8.99
CA THR A 296 12.84 -14.33 10.10
C THR A 296 12.05 -13.25 10.83
N GLN A 297 12.35 -11.97 10.59
CA GLN A 297 11.64 -10.84 11.21
C GLN A 297 10.23 -10.71 10.64
N THR A 298 9.30 -10.31 11.50
CA THR A 298 7.94 -9.90 11.11
C THR A 298 7.94 -8.47 10.56
N TYR A 299 6.85 -8.08 9.91
CA TYR A 299 6.63 -6.70 9.48
C TYR A 299 6.74 -5.71 10.65
N ASP A 300 6.14 -6.02 11.79
CA ASP A 300 6.20 -5.17 12.98
C ASP A 300 7.63 -5.00 13.51
N GLU A 301 8.43 -6.07 13.50
CA GLU A 301 9.85 -6.02 13.90
C GLU A 301 10.69 -5.22 12.89
N TYR A 302 10.41 -5.35 11.59
CA TYR A 302 11.03 -4.57 10.54
C TYR A 302 10.73 -3.07 10.70
N ILE A 303 9.46 -2.69 10.84
CA ILE A 303 9.03 -1.30 11.09
C ILE A 303 9.65 -0.75 12.39
N ALA A 304 9.70 -1.56 13.44
CA ALA A 304 10.35 -1.15 14.68
C ALA A 304 11.85 -0.86 14.50
N LYS A 305 12.58 -1.69 13.73
CA LYS A 305 13.99 -1.44 13.39
C LYS A 305 14.18 -0.15 12.60
N LEU A 306 13.40 0.06 11.54
CA LEU A 306 13.45 1.29 10.73
C LEU A 306 13.17 2.54 11.59
N SER A 307 12.16 2.48 12.46
CA SER A 307 11.72 3.56 13.34
C SER A 307 12.81 4.03 14.32
N THR A 308 13.82 3.19 14.60
CA THR A 308 14.97 3.58 15.42
C THR A 308 15.97 4.50 14.70
N GLY A 309 15.86 4.65 13.39
CA GLY A 309 16.84 5.35 12.54
C GLY A 309 18.17 4.61 12.35
N ARG A 310 18.30 3.36 12.81
CA ARG A 310 19.55 2.59 12.76
C ARG A 310 19.82 1.95 11.40
N VAL A 311 18.80 1.68 10.61
CA VAL A 311 18.91 1.02 9.30
C VAL A 311 19.42 2.00 8.27
N LEU A 312 20.58 1.71 7.65
CA LEU A 312 21.23 2.63 6.71
C LEU A 312 20.63 2.56 5.31
N GLY A 313 20.17 1.39 4.88
CA GLY A 313 19.52 1.19 3.58
C GLY A 313 18.70 -0.08 3.50
N MET A 314 17.78 -0.12 2.54
CA MET A 314 16.91 -1.26 2.20
C MET A 314 16.37 -1.12 0.78
N VAL A 315 15.75 -2.19 0.28
CA VAL A 315 14.83 -2.16 -0.87
C VAL A 315 13.41 -2.37 -0.34
N ASP A 316 12.52 -1.48 -0.67
CA ASP A 316 11.12 -1.55 -0.23
C ASP A 316 10.25 -0.59 -1.05
N GLN A 317 8.94 -0.77 -0.98
CA GLN A 317 7.94 0.17 -1.45
C GLN A 317 7.78 1.32 -0.43
N TRP A 318 7.72 2.57 -0.91
CA TRP A 318 7.53 3.72 -0.01
C TRP A 318 6.29 3.57 0.88
N TRP A 319 5.18 3.14 0.32
CA TRP A 319 3.93 2.95 1.06
C TRP A 319 4.03 1.90 2.17
N ASP A 320 4.93 0.91 2.07
CA ASP A 320 5.04 -0.18 3.05
C ASP A 320 5.74 0.27 4.35
N PHE A 321 6.71 1.17 4.27
CA PHE A 321 7.45 1.60 5.46
C PHE A 321 7.25 3.06 5.88
N ALA A 322 7.02 3.98 4.92
CA ALA A 322 7.18 5.41 5.21
C ALA A 322 6.07 5.99 6.07
N TYR A 323 4.84 5.53 5.90
CA TYR A 323 3.70 6.00 6.70
C TYR A 323 3.76 5.58 8.18
N SER A 324 4.59 4.59 8.52
CA SER A 324 4.81 4.12 9.88
C SER A 324 6.21 4.50 10.37
N ALA A 325 7.26 3.93 9.79
CA ALA A 325 8.63 4.18 10.21
C ALA A 325 9.11 5.60 9.87
N GLY A 326 8.75 6.13 8.71
CA GLY A 326 9.12 7.49 8.31
C GLY A 326 8.52 8.54 9.22
N ASP A 327 7.23 8.42 9.57
CA ASP A 327 6.57 9.29 10.52
C ASP A 327 7.18 9.18 11.92
N SER A 328 7.52 7.96 12.36
CA SER A 328 8.19 7.73 13.64
C SER A 328 9.58 8.40 13.70
N ILE A 329 10.38 8.28 12.64
CA ILE A 329 11.67 8.94 12.49
C ILE A 329 11.51 10.46 12.62
N LYS A 330 10.51 11.04 11.95
CA LYS A 330 10.20 12.47 11.97
C LYS A 330 9.76 12.95 13.36
N GLN A 331 8.86 12.22 14.01
CA GLN A 331 8.39 12.54 15.38
C GLN A 331 9.53 12.55 16.40
N GLN A 332 10.48 11.64 16.26
CA GLN A 332 11.67 11.56 17.10
C GLN A 332 12.75 12.62 16.75
N GLY A 333 12.57 13.37 15.67
CA GLY A 333 13.58 14.33 15.17
C GLY A 333 14.83 13.66 14.60
N LEU A 334 14.76 12.37 14.28
CA LEU A 334 15.88 11.62 13.70
C LEU A 334 16.10 11.96 12.22
N ASP A 335 15.06 12.44 11.54
CA ASP A 335 15.15 12.96 10.17
C ASP A 335 16.13 14.13 10.06
N SER A 336 16.11 15.06 11.04
CA SER A 336 17.06 16.18 11.12
C SER A 336 18.48 15.75 11.44
N LYS A 337 18.69 14.49 11.87
CA LYS A 337 20.00 13.87 12.07
C LYS A 337 20.44 13.02 10.84
N GLY A 338 19.70 13.13 9.75
CA GLY A 338 19.99 12.45 8.50
C GLY A 338 19.52 10.98 8.44
N CYS A 339 18.58 10.57 9.32
CA CYS A 339 17.99 9.23 9.25
C CYS A 339 16.80 9.13 8.28
N ALA A 340 16.42 10.22 7.60
CA ALA A 340 15.45 10.18 6.52
C ALA A 340 16.02 9.45 5.29
N TYR A 341 15.16 8.71 4.58
CA TYR A 341 15.54 7.97 3.39
C TYR A 341 15.27 8.75 2.11
N VAL A 342 16.14 8.55 1.12
CA VAL A 342 15.97 9.02 -0.25
C VAL A 342 16.21 7.86 -1.22
N PRO A 343 15.50 7.81 -2.38
CA PRO A 343 15.68 6.74 -3.34
C PRO A 343 16.90 6.99 -4.23
N LEU A 344 17.53 5.90 -4.71
CA LEU A 344 18.63 5.95 -5.66
C LEU A 344 18.34 5.16 -6.94
N PRO A 345 18.73 5.66 -8.12
CA PRO A 345 18.45 5.05 -9.42
C PRO A 345 19.43 3.90 -9.75
N ILE A 346 19.46 2.87 -8.91
CA ILE A 346 20.45 1.79 -8.98
C ILE A 346 20.13 0.83 -10.12
N THR A 347 21.15 0.47 -10.88
CA THR A 347 21.09 -0.59 -11.90
C THR A 347 22.24 -1.59 -11.70
N ILE A 348 22.22 -2.71 -12.43
CA ILE A 348 23.27 -3.72 -12.30
C ILE A 348 24.59 -3.26 -12.92
N ASP A 349 24.53 -2.50 -14.01
CA ASP A 349 25.69 -1.94 -14.72
C ASP A 349 25.39 -0.48 -15.14
N LYS A 350 26.44 0.34 -15.20
CA LYS A 350 26.31 1.74 -15.64
C LYS A 350 25.79 1.84 -17.07
N GLY A 351 24.93 2.82 -17.30
CA GLY A 351 24.36 3.10 -18.61
C GLY A 351 23.08 2.35 -18.94
N ILE A 352 22.62 1.45 -18.05
CA ILE A 352 21.26 0.92 -18.11
C ILE A 352 20.30 2.05 -17.73
N LYS A 353 19.26 2.27 -18.54
CA LYS A 353 18.19 3.20 -18.20
C LYS A 353 17.36 2.61 -17.07
N ASN A 354 17.32 3.28 -15.92
CA ASN A 354 16.47 2.84 -14.83
C ASN A 354 14.99 3.10 -15.13
N GLN A 355 14.12 2.27 -14.55
CA GLN A 355 12.66 2.40 -14.61
C GLN A 355 12.04 2.20 -13.20
N TRP A 356 12.71 2.74 -12.19
CA TRP A 356 12.22 2.69 -10.81
C TRP A 356 10.92 3.47 -10.63
N HIS A 357 10.79 4.62 -11.25
CA HIS A 357 9.55 5.39 -11.27
C HIS A 357 8.87 5.26 -12.62
N ASN A 358 7.60 4.86 -12.61
CA ASN A 358 6.74 4.80 -13.78
C ASN A 358 5.66 5.87 -13.66
N SER A 359 5.39 6.59 -14.75
CA SER A 359 4.28 7.53 -14.81
C SER A 359 2.96 6.81 -15.07
N GLY A 360 1.87 7.37 -14.53
CA GLY A 360 0.52 6.84 -14.72
C GLY A 360 0.04 5.91 -13.62
N GLY A 361 -1.25 5.66 -13.62
CA GLY A 361 -1.90 4.74 -12.68
C GLY A 361 -1.60 3.29 -13.01
N VAL A 362 -1.53 2.47 -11.99
CA VAL A 362 -1.33 1.01 -12.09
C VAL A 362 -2.64 0.30 -11.83
N LEU A 363 -3.28 -0.23 -12.87
CA LEU A 363 -4.55 -0.95 -12.74
C LEU A 363 -4.32 -2.34 -12.12
N ASN A 364 -4.79 -2.53 -10.88
CA ASN A 364 -4.82 -3.84 -10.24
C ASN A 364 -6.04 -4.62 -10.73
N VAL A 365 -5.82 -5.71 -11.47
CA VAL A 365 -6.90 -6.59 -11.96
C VAL A 365 -7.12 -7.83 -11.09
N SER A 366 -6.40 -7.97 -9.97
CA SER A 366 -6.46 -9.14 -9.09
C SER A 366 -7.29 -8.93 -7.84
N SER A 367 -7.38 -7.69 -7.33
CA SER A 367 -8.11 -7.36 -6.12
C SER A 367 -8.57 -5.90 -6.10
N GLY A 368 -9.48 -5.60 -5.21
CA GLY A 368 -10.04 -4.29 -4.98
C GLY A 368 -11.15 -4.34 -3.95
N LEU A 369 -11.76 -3.20 -3.66
CA LEU A 369 -12.92 -3.13 -2.79
C LEU A 369 -14.12 -3.78 -3.46
N ALA A 370 -14.74 -4.74 -2.79
CA ALA A 370 -15.95 -5.43 -3.24
C ALA A 370 -17.09 -5.27 -2.24
N VAL A 371 -18.31 -5.31 -2.72
CA VAL A 371 -19.52 -5.46 -1.89
C VAL A 371 -19.83 -6.95 -1.81
N THR A 372 -20.11 -7.44 -0.61
CA THR A 372 -20.37 -8.87 -0.40
C THR A 372 -21.84 -9.22 -0.56
N THR A 373 -22.13 -10.49 -0.80
CA THR A 373 -23.50 -11.01 -0.86
C THR A 373 -24.21 -11.03 0.51
N SER A 374 -23.49 -10.77 1.61
CA SER A 374 -24.07 -10.56 2.95
C SER A 374 -24.59 -9.14 3.17
N CYS A 375 -24.14 -8.17 2.37
CA CYS A 375 -24.59 -6.79 2.45
C CYS A 375 -26.11 -6.70 2.18
N GLN A 376 -26.86 -6.13 3.13
CA GLN A 376 -28.30 -6.03 3.04
C GLN A 376 -28.78 -4.80 2.24
N ASP A 377 -27.86 -3.87 1.94
CA ASP A 377 -28.11 -2.65 1.22
C ASP A 377 -26.97 -2.31 0.26
N VAL A 378 -26.93 -3.07 -0.82
CA VAL A 378 -25.89 -2.93 -1.86
C VAL A 378 -25.92 -1.53 -2.50
N GLU A 379 -27.10 -1.00 -2.78
CA GLU A 379 -27.25 0.33 -3.38
C GLU A 379 -26.73 1.42 -2.44
N GLY A 380 -27.06 1.36 -1.15
CA GLY A 380 -26.53 2.30 -0.14
C GLY A 380 -25.02 2.16 0.06
N ALA A 381 -24.47 0.94 -0.01
CA ALA A 381 -23.03 0.69 0.06
C ALA A 381 -22.30 1.31 -1.15
N LEU A 382 -22.82 1.12 -2.35
CA LEU A 382 -22.23 1.71 -3.56
C LEU A 382 -22.42 3.24 -3.59
N GLN A 383 -23.55 3.77 -3.09
CA GLN A 383 -23.72 5.21 -2.94
C GLN A 383 -22.67 5.81 -2.00
N PHE A 384 -22.40 5.17 -0.87
CA PHE A 384 -21.34 5.59 0.04
C PHE A 384 -19.98 5.66 -0.67
N VAL A 385 -19.60 4.63 -1.43
CA VAL A 385 -18.36 4.64 -2.22
C VAL A 385 -18.34 5.76 -3.26
N ASN A 386 -19.47 5.98 -3.95
CA ASN A 386 -19.62 7.04 -4.93
C ASN A 386 -19.43 8.43 -4.30
N ASP A 387 -20.02 8.65 -3.13
CA ASP A 387 -19.94 9.92 -2.40
C ASP A 387 -18.54 10.17 -1.82
N LEU A 388 -17.81 9.12 -1.42
CA LEU A 388 -16.40 9.24 -1.02
C LEU A 388 -15.47 9.75 -2.14
N LEU A 389 -15.92 9.69 -3.38
CA LEU A 389 -15.20 10.16 -4.57
C LEU A 389 -15.60 11.58 -5.00
N ASP A 390 -16.64 12.17 -4.40
CA ASP A 390 -16.93 13.58 -4.55
C ASP A 390 -15.76 14.43 -4.06
N GLN A 391 -15.40 15.49 -4.79
CA GLN A 391 -14.19 16.28 -4.52
C GLN A 391 -14.13 16.80 -3.07
N ASP A 392 -15.24 17.35 -2.54
CA ASP A 392 -15.27 17.90 -1.19
C ASP A 392 -15.16 16.82 -0.09
N ILE A 393 -15.65 15.61 -0.36
CA ILE A 393 -15.48 14.47 0.54
C ILE A 393 -14.07 13.90 0.42
N HIS A 394 -13.52 13.82 -0.81
CA HIS A 394 -12.16 13.39 -1.04
C HIS A 394 -11.15 14.34 -0.37
N ASP A 395 -11.39 15.65 -0.41
CA ASP A 395 -10.58 16.63 0.29
C ASP A 395 -10.65 16.45 1.82
N LEU A 396 -11.83 16.19 2.38
CA LEU A 396 -11.95 15.82 3.80
C LEU A 396 -11.14 14.57 4.16
N ARG A 397 -11.15 13.56 3.30
CA ARG A 397 -10.41 12.31 3.51
C ARG A 397 -8.90 12.53 3.58
N PHE A 398 -8.33 13.36 2.71
CA PHE A 398 -6.88 13.49 2.53
C PHE A 398 -6.32 14.81 3.03
N TRP A 399 -6.99 15.92 2.79
CA TRP A 399 -6.57 17.23 3.27
C TRP A 399 -7.07 17.51 4.69
N GLY A 400 -8.27 17.04 5.04
CA GLY A 400 -8.91 17.30 6.31
C GLY A 400 -9.79 18.54 6.28
N VAL A 401 -9.87 19.25 7.40
CA VAL A 401 -10.72 20.42 7.60
C VAL A 401 -9.95 21.70 7.35
N GLU A 402 -10.44 22.57 6.45
CA GLU A 402 -9.88 23.90 6.20
C GLU A 402 -9.80 24.74 7.50
N GLY A 403 -8.67 25.39 7.72
CA GLY A 403 -8.39 26.18 8.92
C GLY A 403 -7.99 25.35 10.15
N VAL A 404 -8.09 24.03 10.09
CA VAL A 404 -7.63 23.08 11.12
C VAL A 404 -6.45 22.28 10.60
N ASP A 405 -6.65 21.49 9.56
CA ASP A 405 -5.65 20.58 9.00
C ASP A 405 -4.84 21.20 7.86
N TYR A 406 -5.40 22.17 7.17
CA TYR A 406 -4.74 22.91 6.10
C TYR A 406 -5.33 24.32 5.97
N GLU A 407 -4.65 25.18 5.24
CA GLU A 407 -5.04 26.54 4.91
C GLU A 407 -5.11 26.70 3.39
N VAL A 408 -5.93 27.63 2.91
CA VAL A 408 -5.98 28.03 1.50
C VAL A 408 -5.23 29.36 1.35
N LEU A 409 -4.17 29.36 0.55
CA LEU A 409 -3.36 30.55 0.29
C LEU A 409 -4.08 31.52 -0.68
N ASP A 410 -3.59 32.78 -0.78
CA ASP A 410 -4.16 33.82 -1.65
C ASP A 410 -4.25 33.42 -3.14
N ASN A 411 -3.40 32.48 -3.60
CA ASN A 411 -3.38 31.94 -4.95
C ASN A 411 -4.30 30.72 -5.13
N GLY A 412 -5.01 30.30 -4.09
CA GLY A 412 -5.89 29.12 -4.08
C GLY A 412 -5.19 27.80 -3.76
N GLU A 413 -3.88 27.80 -3.52
CA GLU A 413 -3.16 26.57 -3.15
C GLU A 413 -3.48 26.13 -1.72
N PHE A 414 -3.69 24.83 -1.51
CA PHE A 414 -3.77 24.21 -0.19
C PHE A 414 -2.37 24.08 0.41
N TYR A 415 -2.27 24.38 1.68
CA TYR A 415 -1.01 24.43 2.39
C TYR A 415 -1.14 23.92 3.82
N ARG A 416 -0.27 23.03 4.25
CA ARG A 416 -0.09 22.65 5.66
C ARG A 416 1.12 23.34 6.25
N ASN A 417 0.90 24.14 7.27
CA ASN A 417 1.99 24.70 8.04
C ASN A 417 2.70 23.62 8.88
N LYS A 418 3.79 24.00 9.56
CA LYS A 418 4.59 23.03 10.33
C LYS A 418 3.81 22.36 11.46
N GLU A 419 2.89 23.06 12.11
CA GLU A 419 2.09 22.51 13.21
C GLU A 419 1.08 21.50 12.67
N GLN A 420 0.40 21.82 11.58
CA GLN A 420 -0.53 20.93 10.85
C GLN A 420 0.17 19.69 10.30
N THR A 421 1.36 19.87 9.71
CA THR A 421 2.18 18.74 9.21
C THR A 421 2.62 17.82 10.35
N THR A 422 2.99 18.39 11.50
CA THR A 422 3.38 17.60 12.68
C THR A 422 2.20 16.85 13.26
N ALA A 423 1.03 17.50 13.36
CA ALA A 423 -0.20 16.85 13.81
C ALA A 423 -0.61 15.69 12.89
N ALA A 424 -0.58 15.91 11.58
CA ALA A 424 -0.91 14.88 10.59
C ALA A 424 0.04 13.65 10.61
N ALA A 425 1.25 13.80 11.16
CA ALA A 425 2.18 12.68 11.37
C ALA A 425 1.98 11.96 12.71
N ASP A 426 1.26 12.55 13.66
CA ASP A 426 1.03 11.98 15.00
C ASP A 426 0.02 10.83 14.95
N ALA A 427 0.36 9.66 15.51
CA ALA A 427 -0.48 8.47 15.48
C ALA A 427 -1.81 8.65 16.23
N ALA A 428 -1.81 9.38 17.36
CA ALA A 428 -3.04 9.63 18.12
C ALA A 428 -3.96 10.59 17.37
N TYR A 429 -3.39 11.60 16.72
CA TYR A 429 -4.15 12.53 15.89
C TYR A 429 -4.75 11.81 14.67
N LYS A 430 -3.98 10.98 13.97
CA LYS A 430 -4.48 10.14 12.88
C LYS A 430 -5.68 9.31 13.33
N SER A 431 -5.56 8.62 14.46
CA SER A 431 -6.62 7.72 14.95
C SER A 431 -7.88 8.47 15.38
N SER A 432 -7.78 9.63 16.03
CA SER A 432 -8.93 10.36 16.60
C SER A 432 -9.51 11.44 15.68
N HIS A 433 -8.75 11.92 14.70
CA HIS A 433 -9.17 13.07 13.89
C HIS A 433 -9.21 12.78 12.38
N LEU A 434 -8.14 12.21 11.79
CA LEU A 434 -8.06 11.99 10.34
C LEU A 434 -8.79 10.71 9.92
N CYS A 435 -9.54 10.78 8.81
CA CYS A 435 -10.28 9.63 8.27
C CYS A 435 -10.08 9.50 6.75
N PRO A 436 -8.94 8.99 6.28
CA PRO A 436 -8.69 8.84 4.85
C PRO A 436 -9.53 7.75 4.21
N TYR A 437 -10.12 6.82 4.97
CA TYR A 437 -10.70 5.60 4.41
C TYR A 437 -9.75 5.01 3.37
N SER A 438 -8.51 4.77 3.79
CA SER A 438 -7.36 4.56 2.91
C SER A 438 -7.50 3.37 1.95
N TYR A 439 -8.34 2.40 2.29
CA TYR A 439 -8.62 1.22 1.46
C TYR A 439 -9.96 1.29 0.69
N PHE A 440 -10.62 2.44 0.72
CA PHE A 440 -11.69 2.75 -0.20
C PHE A 440 -11.16 3.37 -1.49
N PRO A 441 -11.86 3.22 -2.63
CA PRO A 441 -11.46 3.81 -3.91
C PRO A 441 -11.13 5.29 -3.76
N GLN A 442 -10.08 5.70 -4.46
CA GLN A 442 -9.51 7.04 -4.39
C GLN A 442 -8.78 7.37 -5.69
N TYR A 443 -8.42 8.62 -5.87
CA TYR A 443 -7.62 9.06 -7.00
C TYR A 443 -6.45 9.94 -6.55
N ASN A 444 -5.38 9.92 -7.35
CA ASN A 444 -4.25 10.83 -7.29
C ASN A 444 -4.35 11.88 -8.41
N GLY A 445 -3.38 12.76 -8.51
CA GLY A 445 -3.30 13.77 -9.56
C GLY A 445 -3.81 15.14 -9.12
N THR A 446 -4.58 15.81 -9.97
CA THR A 446 -5.02 17.18 -9.78
C THR A 446 -6.49 17.24 -9.38
N SER A 447 -6.82 18.03 -8.37
CA SER A 447 -8.20 18.34 -7.98
C SER A 447 -8.97 19.10 -9.06
N ASP A 448 -10.30 19.15 -8.95
CA ASP A 448 -11.19 19.80 -9.91
C ASP A 448 -10.94 21.30 -10.06
N ASP A 449 -10.29 21.94 -9.09
CA ASP A 449 -9.86 23.34 -9.15
C ASP A 449 -8.71 23.58 -10.14
N GLY A 450 -8.06 22.53 -10.65
CA GLY A 450 -6.92 22.61 -11.56
C GLY A 450 -5.63 23.12 -10.92
N ILE A 451 -5.60 23.35 -9.61
CA ILE A 451 -4.50 23.95 -8.86
C ILE A 451 -3.86 22.92 -7.93
N ASN A 452 -4.69 22.30 -7.09
CA ASN A 452 -4.23 21.49 -5.98
C ASN A 452 -4.00 20.03 -6.37
N ALA A 453 -3.02 19.41 -5.74
CA ALA A 453 -2.93 17.97 -5.73
C ALA A 453 -4.07 17.39 -4.89
N THR A 454 -4.59 16.24 -5.28
CA THR A 454 -5.65 15.55 -4.55
C THR A 454 -5.22 15.07 -3.16
N LYS A 455 -3.91 15.04 -2.90
CA LYS A 455 -3.31 14.63 -1.62
C LYS A 455 -2.14 15.52 -1.23
N PRO A 456 -1.96 15.81 0.07
CA PRO A 456 -0.92 16.72 0.57
C PRO A 456 0.50 16.35 0.16
N GLU A 457 0.82 15.06 0.16
CA GLU A 457 2.16 14.55 -0.18
C GLU A 457 2.58 14.83 -1.62
N ASN A 458 1.61 15.09 -2.50
CA ASN A 458 1.82 15.40 -3.91
C ASN A 458 1.62 16.89 -4.25
N GLN A 459 1.43 17.76 -3.24
CA GLN A 459 1.32 19.20 -3.46
C GLN A 459 2.71 19.81 -3.71
N PRO A 460 3.03 20.26 -4.95
CA PRO A 460 4.40 20.64 -5.30
C PRO A 460 4.97 21.78 -4.49
N SER A 461 4.14 22.80 -4.17
CA SER A 461 4.56 23.94 -3.37
C SER A 461 4.93 23.57 -1.93
N MET A 462 4.29 22.54 -1.40
CA MET A 462 4.52 22.07 -0.03
C MET A 462 5.63 21.03 0.05
N PHE A 463 5.71 20.14 -0.93
CA PHE A 463 6.58 18.98 -0.83
C PHE A 463 8.01 19.34 -0.45
N TYR A 464 8.65 20.23 -1.20
CA TYR A 464 10.01 20.65 -0.92
C TYR A 464 10.12 21.44 0.39
N GLU A 465 9.15 22.31 0.71
CA GLU A 465 9.18 23.12 1.93
C GLU A 465 9.02 22.27 3.20
N THR A 466 8.23 21.20 3.16
CA THR A 466 8.02 20.30 4.31
C THR A 466 9.21 19.38 4.59
N LEU A 467 10.14 19.27 3.64
CA LEU A 467 11.36 18.50 3.85
C LEU A 467 12.26 19.17 4.89
N ASN A 468 12.91 18.37 5.72
CA ASN A 468 13.93 18.89 6.63
C ASN A 468 15.19 19.33 5.89
N ASP A 469 16.06 20.09 6.57
CA ASP A 469 17.28 20.67 5.98
C ASP A 469 18.26 19.60 5.46
N GLU A 470 18.30 18.40 6.04
CA GLU A 470 19.18 17.32 5.61
C GLU A 470 18.71 16.70 4.28
N VAL A 471 17.41 16.52 4.12
CA VAL A 471 16.83 16.04 2.84
C VAL A 471 16.96 17.13 1.77
N LYS A 472 16.66 18.40 2.11
CA LYS A 472 16.86 19.53 1.19
C LYS A 472 18.30 19.64 0.70
N ALA A 473 19.27 19.56 1.62
CA ALA A 473 20.69 19.59 1.26
C ALA A 473 21.08 18.41 0.34
N THR A 474 20.49 17.25 0.57
CA THR A 474 20.70 16.08 -0.30
C THR A 474 20.12 16.32 -1.68
N PHE A 475 18.87 16.78 -1.78
CA PHE A 475 18.23 17.07 -3.06
C PHE A 475 18.99 18.14 -3.84
N ASP A 476 19.38 19.24 -3.18
CA ASP A 476 20.14 20.32 -3.81
C ASP A 476 21.48 19.83 -4.35
N ALA A 477 22.17 18.91 -3.64
CA ALA A 477 23.43 18.32 -4.11
C ALA A 477 23.27 17.49 -5.38
N TYR A 478 22.11 16.83 -5.57
CA TYR A 478 21.78 16.05 -6.77
C TYR A 478 21.02 16.86 -7.84
N GLY A 479 20.66 18.11 -7.56
CA GLY A 479 19.86 18.95 -8.48
C GLY A 479 18.39 18.52 -8.54
N ALA A 480 17.90 17.82 -7.52
CA ALA A 480 16.54 17.33 -7.38
C ALA A 480 15.67 18.28 -6.52
N LYS A 481 14.36 18.16 -6.64
CA LYS A 481 13.36 18.82 -5.78
C LYS A 481 12.35 17.83 -5.19
N THR A 482 12.26 16.65 -5.78
CA THR A 482 11.33 15.58 -5.41
C THR A 482 12.05 14.23 -5.34
N TYR A 483 11.40 13.22 -4.78
CA TYR A 483 11.89 11.85 -4.85
C TYR A 483 11.93 11.33 -6.28
N VAL A 484 10.96 11.74 -7.11
CA VAL A 484 10.92 11.37 -8.53
C VAL A 484 12.13 11.95 -9.27
N ASP A 485 12.53 13.19 -9.00
CA ASP A 485 13.73 13.79 -9.60
C ASP A 485 15.01 13.00 -9.22
N MET A 486 15.08 12.45 -8.01
CA MET A 486 16.22 11.61 -7.59
C MET A 486 16.36 10.34 -8.46
N LEU A 487 15.24 9.79 -8.92
CA LEU A 487 15.22 8.59 -9.78
C LEU A 487 15.38 8.92 -11.27
N GLY A 488 15.15 10.17 -11.66
CA GLY A 488 15.25 10.64 -13.03
C GLY A 488 13.95 10.51 -13.82
N SER A 489 14.02 10.58 -15.15
CA SER A 489 12.84 10.57 -16.01
C SER A 489 12.13 9.22 -16.00
N SER A 490 10.82 9.23 -15.85
CA SER A 490 9.95 8.08 -15.99
C SER A 490 9.33 8.01 -17.40
N GLU A 491 8.95 6.79 -17.79
CA GLU A 491 8.11 6.53 -18.96
C GLU A 491 6.90 5.71 -18.51
N ALA A 492 5.77 5.95 -19.16
CA ALA A 492 4.61 5.08 -18.95
C ALA A 492 4.93 3.69 -19.53
N PRO A 493 4.68 2.61 -18.78
CA PRO A 493 4.78 1.26 -19.32
C PRO A 493 3.79 1.03 -20.46
N GLY A 494 3.99 -0.04 -21.24
CA GLY A 494 3.04 -0.39 -22.31
C GLY A 494 1.66 -0.78 -21.76
N SER A 495 0.66 -0.83 -22.64
CA SER A 495 -0.74 -1.21 -22.30
C SER A 495 -0.89 -2.59 -21.64
N TRP A 496 0.15 -3.40 -21.68
CA TRP A 496 0.22 -4.70 -21.00
C TRP A 496 0.46 -4.61 -19.48
N TYR A 497 1.00 -3.51 -19.03
CA TYR A 497 1.41 -3.33 -17.64
C TYR A 497 0.20 -3.09 -16.71
N PRO A 498 0.24 -3.59 -15.45
CA PRO A 498 1.22 -4.49 -14.88
C PRO A 498 0.83 -5.97 -15.07
N MET A 499 1.81 -6.84 -15.27
CA MET A 499 1.55 -8.29 -15.38
C MET A 499 1.35 -8.96 -14.03
N TRP A 500 1.94 -8.40 -12.95
CA TRP A 500 1.78 -8.93 -11.58
C TRP A 500 0.31 -9.02 -11.14
N SER A 501 -0.53 -8.11 -11.60
CA SER A 501 -1.95 -8.12 -11.25
C SER A 501 -2.67 -9.38 -11.78
N TYR A 502 -2.23 -9.93 -12.91
CA TYR A 502 -2.74 -11.20 -13.41
C TYR A 502 -2.13 -12.39 -12.68
N SER A 503 -0.81 -12.43 -12.49
CA SER A 503 -0.16 -13.56 -11.80
C SER A 503 -0.70 -13.77 -10.38
N ASN A 504 -1.08 -12.68 -9.67
CA ASN A 504 -1.68 -12.76 -8.34
C ASN A 504 -3.10 -13.35 -8.35
N SER A 505 -3.80 -13.33 -9.47
CA SER A 505 -5.12 -13.97 -9.63
C SER A 505 -5.03 -15.46 -9.98
N LEU A 506 -3.83 -15.98 -10.30
CA LEU A 506 -3.66 -17.37 -10.72
C LEU A 506 -3.90 -18.35 -9.57
N THR A 507 -4.66 -19.42 -9.88
CA THR A 507 -4.95 -20.52 -8.97
C THR A 507 -4.35 -21.83 -9.48
N THR A 508 -4.50 -22.91 -8.73
CA THR A 508 -4.05 -24.26 -9.16
C THR A 508 -4.89 -24.88 -10.28
N ASP A 509 -5.90 -24.18 -10.79
CA ASP A 509 -6.79 -24.70 -11.85
C ASP A 509 -6.12 -24.74 -13.21
N THR A 510 -5.03 -23.97 -13.38
CA THR A 510 -4.21 -23.99 -14.59
C THR A 510 -2.82 -24.58 -14.33
N ALA A 511 -2.14 -25.02 -15.39
CA ALA A 511 -0.77 -25.49 -15.30
C ALA A 511 0.19 -24.33 -14.91
N GLY A 512 -0.03 -23.14 -15.48
CA GLY A 512 0.74 -21.93 -15.18
C GLY A 512 0.53 -21.45 -13.75
N GLY A 513 -0.70 -21.44 -13.25
CA GLY A 513 -0.99 -21.08 -11.86
C GLY A 513 -0.41 -22.10 -10.86
N THR A 514 -0.46 -23.41 -11.18
CA THR A 514 0.24 -24.42 -10.38
C THR A 514 1.75 -24.20 -10.35
N ALA A 515 2.35 -23.83 -11.51
CA ALA A 515 3.78 -23.53 -11.59
C ALA A 515 4.11 -22.27 -10.78
N TRP A 516 3.33 -21.20 -10.93
CA TRP A 516 3.50 -19.92 -10.20
C TRP A 516 3.57 -20.11 -8.68
N LEU A 517 2.59 -20.82 -8.12
CA LEU A 517 2.54 -21.09 -6.69
C LEU A 517 3.76 -21.89 -6.21
N LYS A 518 4.17 -22.92 -6.95
CA LYS A 518 5.36 -23.70 -6.62
C LYS A 518 6.66 -22.90 -6.77
N MET A 519 6.75 -22.04 -7.78
CA MET A 519 7.89 -21.12 -7.95
C MET A 519 8.00 -20.19 -6.74
N GLY A 520 6.87 -19.65 -6.24
CA GLY A 520 6.82 -18.86 -5.02
C GLY A 520 7.34 -19.63 -3.80
N GLU A 521 6.81 -20.83 -3.54
CA GLU A 521 7.26 -21.69 -2.44
C GLU A 521 8.77 -21.96 -2.51
N VAL A 522 9.30 -22.28 -3.69
CA VAL A 522 10.74 -22.55 -3.89
C VAL A 522 11.57 -21.29 -3.67
N LYS A 523 11.13 -20.13 -4.16
CA LYS A 523 11.83 -18.86 -3.92
C LYS A 523 11.89 -18.54 -2.42
N HIS A 524 10.77 -18.63 -1.73
CA HIS A 524 10.69 -18.36 -0.29
C HIS A 524 11.56 -19.31 0.53
N GLU A 525 11.68 -20.57 0.13
CA GLU A 525 12.53 -21.54 0.83
C GLU A 525 14.02 -21.37 0.50
N TYR A 526 14.37 -21.16 -0.76
CA TYR A 526 15.76 -21.29 -1.23
C TYR A 526 16.51 -19.96 -1.33
N LEU A 527 15.88 -18.83 -1.66
CA LEU A 527 16.59 -17.56 -1.77
C LEU A 527 17.25 -17.11 -0.44
N PRO A 528 16.61 -17.24 0.73
CA PRO A 528 17.30 -17.04 2.01
C PRO A 528 18.51 -17.95 2.20
N LYS A 529 18.38 -19.24 1.83
CA LYS A 529 19.50 -20.18 1.91
C LYS A 529 20.65 -19.79 1.00
N VAL A 530 20.36 -19.31 -0.21
CA VAL A 530 21.35 -18.80 -1.15
C VAL A 530 22.11 -17.60 -0.58
N VAL A 531 21.40 -16.64 0.02
CA VAL A 531 22.02 -15.47 0.64
C VAL A 531 22.88 -15.86 1.84
N MET A 532 22.45 -16.81 2.67
CA MET A 532 23.18 -17.24 3.87
C MET A 532 24.26 -18.31 3.61
N ALA A 533 24.39 -18.82 2.39
CA ALA A 533 25.24 -19.96 2.08
C ALA A 533 26.74 -19.68 2.23
N ASP A 534 27.49 -20.64 2.75
CA ASP A 534 28.97 -20.62 2.72
C ASP A 534 29.50 -20.76 1.30
N ASP A 535 28.90 -21.65 0.50
CA ASP A 535 29.18 -21.86 -0.92
C ASP A 535 28.00 -21.38 -1.77
N PHE A 536 28.12 -20.17 -2.29
CA PHE A 536 27.09 -19.56 -3.12
C PHE A 536 26.77 -20.38 -4.38
N GLU A 537 27.82 -20.82 -5.10
CA GLU A 537 27.62 -21.53 -6.38
C GLU A 537 26.89 -22.86 -6.19
N ALA A 538 27.21 -23.60 -5.12
CA ALA A 538 26.52 -24.84 -4.81
C ALA A 538 25.05 -24.59 -4.44
N SER A 539 24.78 -23.57 -3.60
CA SER A 539 23.42 -23.23 -3.16
C SER A 539 22.57 -22.65 -4.29
N TRP A 540 23.16 -21.78 -5.14
CA TRP A 540 22.50 -21.28 -6.33
C TRP A 540 22.17 -22.39 -7.32
N GLY A 541 23.10 -23.34 -7.52
CA GLY A 541 22.86 -24.52 -8.37
C GLY A 541 21.73 -25.41 -7.86
N GLU A 542 21.61 -25.60 -6.55
CA GLU A 542 20.51 -26.32 -5.92
C GLU A 542 19.18 -25.57 -6.13
N TYR A 543 19.13 -24.25 -5.85
CA TYR A 543 17.96 -23.42 -6.12
C TYR A 543 17.49 -23.57 -7.57
N MET A 544 18.38 -23.37 -8.54
CA MET A 544 18.07 -23.46 -9.97
C MET A 544 17.55 -24.84 -10.37
N SER A 545 18.09 -25.90 -9.76
CA SER A 545 17.63 -27.27 -10.02
C SER A 545 16.19 -27.48 -9.55
N VAL A 546 15.89 -27.08 -8.29
CA VAL A 546 14.54 -27.24 -7.71
C VAL A 546 13.55 -26.29 -8.39
N TYR A 547 13.96 -25.06 -8.70
CA TYR A 547 13.12 -24.08 -9.42
C TYR A 547 12.70 -24.59 -10.80
N SER A 548 13.62 -25.23 -11.54
CA SER A 548 13.30 -25.81 -12.85
C SER A 548 12.25 -26.94 -12.78
N GLU A 549 12.15 -27.65 -11.65
CA GLU A 549 11.15 -28.69 -11.44
C GLU A 549 9.73 -28.12 -11.25
N CYS A 550 9.61 -26.83 -10.93
CA CYS A 550 8.32 -26.12 -10.84
C CYS A 550 7.66 -25.92 -12.20
N LYS A 551 8.36 -26.17 -13.30
CA LYS A 551 7.93 -25.93 -14.69
C LYS A 551 7.60 -24.47 -15.00
N PRO A 552 8.58 -23.56 -14.82
CA PRO A 552 8.38 -22.14 -15.09
C PRO A 552 7.91 -21.87 -16.53
N GLU A 553 8.19 -22.76 -17.49
CA GLU A 553 7.68 -22.67 -18.86
C GLU A 553 6.15 -22.68 -18.95
N ASP A 554 5.45 -23.40 -18.08
CA ASP A 554 3.98 -23.42 -18.04
C ASP A 554 3.45 -22.06 -17.56
N PHE A 555 4.08 -21.46 -16.54
CA PHE A 555 3.76 -20.11 -16.07
C PHE A 555 4.03 -19.05 -17.15
N LEU A 556 5.19 -19.10 -17.79
CA LEU A 556 5.54 -18.13 -18.83
C LEU A 556 4.62 -18.22 -20.04
N ALA A 557 4.15 -19.42 -20.39
CA ALA A 557 3.18 -19.60 -21.47
C ALA A 557 1.82 -18.96 -21.14
N GLU A 558 1.39 -19.05 -19.89
CA GLU A 558 0.16 -18.42 -19.40
C GLU A 558 0.27 -16.90 -19.37
N MET A 559 1.38 -16.37 -18.83
CA MET A 559 1.66 -14.94 -18.83
C MET A 559 1.79 -14.36 -20.24
N GLN A 560 2.37 -15.12 -21.21
CA GLN A 560 2.40 -14.70 -22.61
C GLN A 560 0.99 -14.63 -23.21
N GLY A 561 0.11 -15.58 -22.85
CA GLY A 561 -1.28 -15.57 -23.28
C GLY A 561 -2.03 -14.31 -22.78
N GLU A 562 -1.81 -13.93 -21.52
CA GLU A 562 -2.40 -12.72 -20.96
C GLU A 562 -1.81 -11.45 -21.61
N LEU A 563 -0.49 -11.42 -21.83
CA LEU A 563 0.15 -10.32 -22.57
C LEU A 563 -0.48 -10.14 -23.95
N ASP A 564 -0.59 -11.23 -24.71
CA ASP A 564 -1.15 -11.21 -26.08
C ASP A 564 -2.63 -10.72 -26.04
N LYS A 565 -3.42 -11.16 -25.05
CA LYS A 565 -4.81 -10.71 -24.82
C LYS A 565 -4.89 -9.21 -24.54
N ARG A 566 -4.06 -8.69 -23.63
CA ARG A 566 -4.02 -7.24 -23.29
C ARG A 566 -3.64 -6.40 -24.50
N MET A 567 -2.66 -6.82 -25.27
CA MET A 567 -2.26 -6.13 -26.49
C MET A 567 -3.35 -6.15 -27.56
N GLU A 568 -4.10 -7.25 -27.68
CA GLU A 568 -5.27 -7.35 -28.57
C GLU A 568 -6.41 -6.43 -28.11
N GLN A 569 -6.68 -6.35 -26.80
CA GLN A 569 -7.67 -5.46 -26.21
C GLN A 569 -7.28 -3.99 -26.48
N ALA A 570 -6.07 -3.57 -26.14
CA ALA A 570 -5.59 -2.22 -26.41
C ALA A 570 -5.73 -1.81 -27.87
N ALA A 571 -5.51 -2.74 -28.81
CA ALA A 571 -5.68 -2.47 -30.24
C ALA A 571 -7.14 -2.17 -30.65
N LYS A 572 -8.17 -2.64 -29.89
CA LYS A 572 -9.58 -2.33 -30.16
C LYS A 572 -9.94 -0.88 -29.85
N PHE A 573 -9.32 -0.31 -28.81
CA PHE A 573 -9.59 1.04 -28.34
C PHE A 573 -8.68 2.11 -28.99
N ASN A 574 -7.58 1.70 -29.61
CA ASN A 574 -6.64 2.59 -30.32
C ASN A 574 -6.97 2.78 -31.81
N ASN A 575 -8.09 2.28 -32.33
CA ASN A 575 -8.64 2.47 -33.65
C ASN A 575 -9.85 3.39 -33.62
#